data_f93566c9e5fbf02b303ab64b57e735ba
#
_entry.id   f93566c9e5fbf02b303ab64b57e735ba
#
_cell.length_a   1.000
_cell.length_b   1.000
_cell.length_c   1.000
_cell.angle_alpha   90.00
_cell.angle_beta   90.00
_cell.angle_gamma   90.00
#
_symmetry.space_group_name_H-M   'P 1'
#
loop_
_entity.id
_entity.type
_entity.pdbx_description
1 polymer ?
#
loop_
_entity_poly.entity_id
_entity_poly.type
_entity_poly.pdbx_seq_one_letter_code
_entity_poly.pdbx_strand_id
1 'polypeptide(L)'
;MIREIPRQALNGILALLLLAVATLGAAAMVITGAKQEDPVQALSGALAVIVVVILWAGLLSVQPNQARVLTLFGEYKGTVKTPGLWWVNPFMVKKAISLRIHNFETAKLKVNDLDSNPIEIGAVVVWQVVDSAEAMFEVENYEDYVRVQSESAVRTLATQYPYDAHKPDVISLSHNAADIAEQLAAEVQNRLAKAGMKVLEARITHLAYAPEIAGAMLRRQQASAVIAAREKIVEGAVSMVDMALRLLEERAVVTLDPERKAAMVSNLLVTLCAEQPMQPVVNTGSLY
;
A
#
# COMPACT_ATOMS: atom_id res chain seq x y z
N MET A 1 -5.44 13.58 22.36
CA MET A 1 -6.07 12.66 21.36
C MET A 1 -7.54 12.51 21.72
N ILE A 2 -8.41 12.93 20.83
CA ILE A 2 -9.87 12.84 20.99
C ILE A 2 -10.28 11.46 20.49
N ARG A 3 -10.53 10.51 21.40
CA ARG A 3 -10.99 9.17 21.05
C ARG A 3 -12.46 9.18 20.65
N GLU A 4 -12.82 8.31 19.75
CA GLU A 4 -14.19 8.15 19.30
C GLU A 4 -15.11 7.69 20.41
N ILE A 5 -16.23 8.44 20.61
CA ILE A 5 -17.28 8.11 21.56
C ILE A 5 -18.48 7.64 20.75
N PRO A 6 -18.88 6.34 20.83
CA PRO A 6 -20.07 5.87 20.14
C PRO A 6 -21.31 6.53 20.74
N ARG A 7 -22.13 7.18 19.91
CA ARG A 7 -23.36 7.81 20.36
C ARG A 7 -24.57 7.04 19.85
N GLN A 8 -25.44 6.69 20.76
CA GLN A 8 -26.77 6.20 20.42
C GLN A 8 -27.67 7.40 20.12
N ALA A 9 -28.22 7.44 18.91
CA ALA A 9 -29.22 8.41 18.50
C ALA A 9 -30.63 7.83 18.64
N LEU A 10 -31.64 8.68 18.70
CA LEU A 10 -33.02 8.24 18.73
C LEU A 10 -33.44 7.68 17.38
N ASN A 11 -34.39 6.73 17.40
CA ASN A 11 -34.90 6.12 16.17
C ASN A 11 -35.52 7.21 15.26
N GLY A 12 -34.92 7.43 14.09
CA GLY A 12 -35.31 8.48 13.19
C GLY A 12 -36.67 8.24 12.52
N ILE A 13 -37.12 6.99 12.34
CA ILE A 13 -38.45 6.69 11.79
C ILE A 13 -39.54 7.15 12.77
N LEU A 14 -39.37 6.83 14.04
CA LEU A 14 -40.31 7.26 15.08
C LEU A 14 -40.31 8.78 15.22
N ALA A 15 -39.12 9.41 15.20
CA ALA A 15 -39.00 10.87 15.20
C ALA A 15 -39.67 11.51 13.97
N LEU A 16 -39.50 10.93 12.78
CA LEU A 16 -40.13 11.40 11.55
C LEU A 16 -41.64 11.36 11.64
N LEU A 17 -42.23 10.26 12.14
CA LEU A 17 -43.68 10.14 12.33
C LEU A 17 -44.21 11.18 13.33
N LEU A 18 -43.54 11.34 14.46
CA LEU A 18 -43.90 12.35 15.46
C LEU A 18 -43.83 13.77 14.91
N LEU A 19 -42.77 14.08 14.16
CA LEU A 19 -42.61 15.40 13.54
C LEU A 19 -43.67 15.64 12.47
N ALA A 20 -44.06 14.62 11.68
CA ALA A 20 -45.12 14.73 10.70
C ALA A 20 -46.47 15.03 11.37
N VAL A 21 -46.80 14.33 12.45
CA VAL A 21 -48.05 14.64 13.24
C VAL A 21 -47.99 16.04 13.86
N ALA A 22 -46.82 16.42 14.41
CA ALA A 22 -46.64 17.74 14.97
C ALA A 22 -46.77 18.86 13.93
N THR A 23 -46.25 18.66 12.71
CA THR A 23 -46.43 19.64 11.60
C THR A 23 -47.89 19.80 11.20
N LEU A 24 -48.65 18.70 11.07
CA LEU A 24 -50.07 18.75 10.76
C LEU A 24 -50.83 19.45 11.88
N GLY A 25 -50.51 19.16 13.15
CA GLY A 25 -51.15 19.83 14.31
C GLY A 25 -50.88 21.34 14.35
N ALA A 26 -49.61 21.74 14.14
CA ALA A 26 -49.23 23.15 14.13
C ALA A 26 -49.88 23.91 12.95
N ALA A 27 -49.94 23.28 11.78
CA ALA A 27 -50.65 23.86 10.60
C ALA A 27 -52.15 24.00 10.86
N ALA A 28 -52.77 23.01 11.48
CA ALA A 28 -54.18 23.08 11.84
C ALA A 28 -54.47 24.23 12.83
N MET A 29 -53.56 24.42 13.82
CA MET A 29 -53.70 25.55 14.78
C MET A 29 -53.63 26.92 14.11
N VAL A 30 -52.71 27.07 13.11
CA VAL A 30 -52.63 28.34 12.34
C VAL A 30 -53.91 28.55 11.53
N ILE A 31 -54.43 27.54 10.85
CA ILE A 31 -55.61 27.63 10.00
C ILE A 31 -56.88 27.90 10.84
N THR A 32 -57.02 27.26 12.01
CA THR A 32 -58.18 27.46 12.89
C THR A 32 -58.14 28.82 13.53
N GLY A 33 -56.96 29.28 14.00
CA GLY A 33 -56.80 30.62 14.55
C GLY A 33 -57.11 31.75 13.53
N ALA A 34 -56.65 31.55 12.28
CA ALA A 34 -56.98 32.50 11.21
C ALA A 34 -58.47 32.53 10.84
N LYS A 35 -59.17 31.38 10.91
CA LYS A 35 -60.64 31.31 10.64
C LYS A 35 -61.51 31.87 11.76
N GLN A 36 -61.05 31.76 12.99
CA GLN A 36 -61.78 32.22 14.17
C GLN A 36 -61.43 33.68 14.55
N GLU A 37 -60.59 34.33 13.74
CA GLU A 37 -60.07 35.70 14.01
C GLU A 37 -59.40 35.83 15.40
N ASP A 38 -58.89 34.69 15.97
CA ASP A 38 -58.19 34.67 17.25
C ASP A 38 -56.66 34.87 17.03
N PRO A 39 -56.14 36.08 17.31
CA PRO A 39 -54.75 36.39 17.07
C PRO A 39 -53.80 35.59 17.98
N VAL A 40 -54.27 35.20 19.18
CA VAL A 40 -53.42 34.42 20.10
C VAL A 40 -53.23 33.00 19.63
N GLN A 41 -54.28 32.35 19.13
CA GLN A 41 -54.19 31.01 18.57
C GLN A 41 -53.38 30.99 17.26
N ALA A 42 -53.53 31.99 16.42
CA ALA A 42 -52.74 32.11 15.16
C ALA A 42 -51.26 32.31 15.45
N LEU A 43 -50.89 33.14 16.44
CA LEU A 43 -49.55 33.42 16.85
C LEU A 43 -48.87 32.16 17.52
N SER A 44 -49.60 31.45 18.39
CA SER A 44 -49.12 30.23 18.99
C SER A 44 -48.90 29.12 17.99
N GLY A 45 -49.77 28.99 16.96
CA GLY A 45 -49.60 28.08 15.88
C GLY A 45 -48.37 28.40 15.00
N ALA A 46 -48.16 29.70 14.72
CA ALA A 46 -46.96 30.12 13.97
C ALA A 46 -45.65 29.81 14.76
N LEU A 47 -45.64 30.04 16.08
CA LEU A 47 -44.51 29.68 16.93
C LEU A 47 -44.25 28.13 16.94
N ALA A 48 -45.35 27.36 17.01
CA ALA A 48 -45.25 25.90 16.95
C ALA A 48 -44.65 25.41 15.60
N VAL A 49 -45.01 26.01 14.48
CA VAL A 49 -44.43 25.72 13.18
C VAL A 49 -42.92 26.00 13.16
N ILE A 50 -42.48 27.14 13.70
CA ILE A 50 -41.05 27.47 13.78
C ILE A 50 -40.30 26.42 14.60
N VAL A 51 -40.80 26.01 15.75
CA VAL A 51 -40.19 24.98 16.61
C VAL A 51 -40.10 23.63 15.86
N VAL A 52 -41.17 23.24 15.20
CA VAL A 52 -41.20 21.98 14.45
C VAL A 52 -40.20 22.00 13.30
N VAL A 53 -40.06 23.11 12.56
CA VAL A 53 -39.07 23.26 11.48
C VAL A 53 -37.64 23.12 12.05
N ILE A 54 -37.36 23.70 13.21
CA ILE A 54 -36.05 23.50 13.87
C ILE A 54 -35.83 22.02 14.24
N LEU A 55 -36.86 21.33 14.74
CA LEU A 55 -36.76 19.92 15.11
C LEU A 55 -36.54 19.00 13.88
N TRP A 56 -37.07 19.37 12.69
CA TRP A 56 -36.79 18.67 11.46
C TRP A 56 -35.31 18.66 11.10
N ALA A 57 -34.58 19.72 11.41
CA ALA A 57 -33.14 19.79 11.23
C ALA A 57 -32.38 18.73 12.06
N GLY A 58 -33.04 18.09 13.05
CA GLY A 58 -32.48 16.99 13.85
C GLY A 58 -32.35 15.66 13.11
N LEU A 59 -33.05 15.46 11.98
CA LEU A 59 -32.97 14.22 11.24
C LEU A 59 -31.59 14.02 10.61
N LEU A 60 -31.12 12.77 10.65
CA LEU A 60 -29.80 12.37 10.19
C LEU A 60 -29.88 11.01 9.50
N SER A 61 -29.47 10.95 8.24
CA SER A 61 -29.31 9.72 7.48
C SER A 61 -27.84 9.27 7.52
N VAL A 62 -27.59 8.03 7.91
CA VAL A 62 -26.27 7.38 7.94
C VAL A 62 -26.26 6.25 6.93
N GLN A 63 -25.37 6.31 5.96
CA GLN A 63 -25.20 5.27 4.95
C GLN A 63 -24.32 4.12 5.48
N PRO A 64 -24.40 2.91 4.93
CA PRO A 64 -23.45 1.83 5.22
C PRO A 64 -22.00 2.28 4.96
N ASN A 65 -21.09 1.92 5.86
CA ASN A 65 -19.69 2.33 5.82
C ASN A 65 -19.47 3.85 5.81
N GLN A 66 -20.33 4.59 6.53
CA GLN A 66 -20.20 6.01 6.78
C GLN A 66 -20.35 6.29 8.27
N ALA A 67 -19.55 7.19 8.79
CA ALA A 67 -19.70 7.74 10.14
C ALA A 67 -20.20 9.19 10.06
N ARG A 68 -21.02 9.57 11.05
CA ARG A 68 -21.43 10.95 11.26
C ARG A 68 -20.86 11.46 12.57
N VAL A 69 -19.90 12.35 12.44
CA VAL A 69 -19.28 13.03 13.59
C VAL A 69 -20.15 14.21 14.00
N LEU A 70 -20.52 14.25 15.28
CA LEU A 70 -21.45 15.23 15.84
C LEU A 70 -20.69 16.21 16.76
N THR A 71 -20.79 17.49 16.46
CA THR A 71 -20.26 18.57 17.30
C THR A 71 -21.37 19.50 17.72
N LEU A 72 -21.33 19.95 18.95
CA LEU A 72 -22.26 20.94 19.50
C LEU A 72 -21.48 22.14 20.01
N PHE A 73 -21.67 23.30 19.41
CA PHE A 73 -20.96 24.54 19.76
C PHE A 73 -19.43 24.39 19.83
N GLY A 74 -18.85 23.58 18.88
CA GLY A 74 -17.41 23.33 18.83
C GLY A 74 -16.93 22.12 19.65
N GLU A 75 -17.77 21.60 20.57
CA GLU A 75 -17.41 20.44 21.39
C GLU A 75 -17.83 19.12 20.70
N TYR A 76 -16.92 18.14 20.65
CA TYR A 76 -17.22 16.80 20.15
C TYR A 76 -18.18 16.06 21.09
N LYS A 77 -19.31 15.61 20.58
CA LYS A 77 -20.37 14.93 21.36
C LYS A 77 -20.54 13.45 21.01
N GLY A 78 -19.80 12.95 20.06
CA GLY A 78 -19.79 11.53 19.66
C GLY A 78 -20.03 11.31 18.19
N THR A 79 -19.94 10.03 17.76
CA THR A 79 -20.06 9.58 16.39
C THR A 79 -21.15 8.53 16.26
N VAL A 80 -21.97 8.63 15.20
CA VAL A 80 -22.97 7.62 14.81
C VAL A 80 -22.46 6.86 13.61
N LYS A 81 -22.23 5.53 13.76
CA LYS A 81 -21.77 4.60 12.72
C LYS A 81 -22.87 3.65 12.23
N THR A 82 -23.92 3.45 13.04
CA THR A 82 -25.00 2.54 12.69
C THR A 82 -25.78 3.08 11.50
N PRO A 83 -25.90 2.30 10.39
CA PRO A 83 -26.66 2.73 9.22
C PRO A 83 -28.14 2.90 9.56
N GLY A 84 -28.81 3.83 8.91
CA GLY A 84 -30.24 4.09 9.07
C GLY A 84 -30.57 5.57 9.22
N LEU A 85 -31.85 5.80 9.57
CA LEU A 85 -32.36 7.12 9.88
C LEU A 85 -32.36 7.34 11.40
N TRP A 86 -31.77 8.43 11.83
CA TRP A 86 -31.59 8.77 13.24
C TRP A 86 -32.04 10.20 13.48
N TRP A 87 -32.38 10.49 14.73
CA TRP A 87 -32.67 11.83 15.16
C TRP A 87 -31.69 12.25 16.26
N VAL A 88 -31.07 13.41 16.08
CA VAL A 88 -30.12 14.03 17.01
C VAL A 88 -30.53 15.47 17.27
N ASN A 89 -29.93 16.10 18.26
CA ASN A 89 -30.19 17.50 18.57
C ASN A 89 -29.99 18.36 17.30
N PRO A 90 -31.00 19.19 16.89
CA PRO A 90 -30.96 20.01 15.66
C PRO A 90 -29.79 21.02 15.64
N PHE A 91 -29.31 21.46 16.77
CA PHE A 91 -28.19 22.41 16.88
C PHE A 91 -26.81 21.77 16.70
N MET A 92 -26.73 20.44 16.51
CA MET A 92 -25.48 19.76 16.24
C MET A 92 -25.08 19.89 14.78
N VAL A 93 -23.81 20.22 14.57
CA VAL A 93 -23.16 20.11 13.27
C VAL A 93 -22.85 18.65 12.99
N LYS A 94 -23.18 18.19 11.79
CA LYS A 94 -23.12 16.79 11.36
C LYS A 94 -22.14 16.66 10.19
N LYS A 95 -20.92 16.19 10.45
CA LYS A 95 -19.92 15.97 9.39
C LYS A 95 -19.85 14.49 9.03
N ALA A 96 -19.85 14.18 7.73
CA ALA A 96 -19.74 12.81 7.23
C ALA A 96 -18.30 12.43 6.99
N ILE A 97 -17.92 11.23 7.40
CA ILE A 97 -16.64 10.60 7.06
C ILE A 97 -16.90 9.24 6.43
N SER A 98 -16.18 8.91 5.37
CA SER A 98 -16.20 7.59 4.75
C SER A 98 -15.36 6.61 5.58
N LEU A 99 -15.93 5.45 5.89
CA LEU A 99 -15.24 4.32 6.51
C LEU A 99 -14.92 3.23 5.48
N ARG A 100 -15.13 3.53 4.20
CA ARG A 100 -14.83 2.61 3.10
C ARG A 100 -13.31 2.46 2.95
N ILE A 101 -12.92 1.41 2.27
CA ILE A 101 -11.53 1.22 1.88
C ILE A 101 -11.20 2.23 0.77
N HIS A 102 -10.10 2.92 0.95
CA HIS A 102 -9.51 3.84 0.00
C HIS A 102 -8.18 3.29 -0.50
N ASN A 103 -7.84 3.56 -1.73
CA ASN A 103 -6.53 3.31 -2.28
C ASN A 103 -5.94 4.64 -2.76
N PHE A 104 -4.65 4.78 -2.52
CA PHE A 104 -3.86 5.90 -2.97
C PHE A 104 -2.60 5.38 -3.64
N GLU A 105 -2.28 5.88 -4.83
CA GLU A 105 -1.04 5.59 -5.52
C GLU A 105 -0.15 6.84 -5.49
N THR A 106 1.10 6.68 -5.02
CA THR A 106 2.06 7.77 -4.99
C THR A 106 2.47 8.15 -6.41
N ALA A 107 2.87 9.39 -6.61
CA ALA A 107 3.61 9.76 -7.81
C ALA A 107 4.93 8.98 -7.88
N LYS A 108 5.53 8.91 -9.06
CA LYS A 108 6.89 8.36 -9.22
C LYS A 108 7.87 9.31 -8.55
N LEU A 109 8.44 8.87 -7.44
CA LEU A 109 9.40 9.62 -6.65
C LEU A 109 10.80 9.28 -7.10
N LYS A 110 11.59 10.29 -7.43
CA LYS A 110 13.03 10.13 -7.68
C LYS A 110 13.76 10.23 -6.34
N VAL A 111 14.42 9.14 -5.94
CA VAL A 111 15.13 9.01 -4.66
C VAL A 111 16.43 8.24 -4.87
N ASN A 112 17.33 8.30 -3.91
CA ASN A 112 18.52 7.45 -3.92
C ASN A 112 18.26 6.22 -3.07
N ASP A 113 18.72 5.06 -3.54
CA ASP A 113 18.74 3.81 -2.78
C ASP A 113 19.86 3.81 -1.72
N LEU A 114 20.02 2.71 -0.99
CA LEU A 114 21.09 2.54 0.02
C LEU A 114 22.50 2.72 -0.59
N ASP A 115 22.70 2.31 -1.83
CA ASP A 115 23.97 2.40 -2.56
C ASP A 115 24.16 3.77 -3.23
N SER A 116 23.28 4.74 -2.94
CA SER A 116 23.27 6.10 -3.54
C SER A 116 22.97 6.10 -5.04
N ASN A 117 22.37 5.07 -5.59
CA ASN A 117 21.90 5.05 -6.97
C ASN A 117 20.56 5.79 -7.07
N PRO A 118 20.37 6.72 -8.02
CA PRO A 118 19.08 7.34 -8.24
C PRO A 118 18.09 6.35 -8.86
N ILE A 119 16.97 6.17 -8.18
CA ILE A 119 15.87 5.28 -8.60
C ILE A 119 14.55 6.06 -8.68
N GLU A 120 13.64 5.57 -9.51
CA GLU A 120 12.24 6.00 -9.54
C GLU A 120 11.39 4.93 -8.86
N ILE A 121 10.69 5.31 -7.81
CA ILE A 121 9.84 4.42 -7.01
C ILE A 121 8.44 4.99 -6.87
N GLY A 122 7.44 4.12 -7.01
CA GLY A 122 6.04 4.41 -6.74
C GLY A 122 5.42 3.29 -5.91
N ALA A 123 4.44 3.61 -5.11
CA ALA A 123 3.74 2.64 -4.26
C ALA A 123 2.25 2.90 -4.23
N VAL A 124 1.47 1.83 -4.02
CA VAL A 124 0.05 1.90 -3.69
C VAL A 124 -0.14 1.58 -2.22
N VAL A 125 -0.96 2.37 -1.56
CA VAL A 125 -1.36 2.20 -0.16
C VAL A 125 -2.87 2.05 -0.08
N VAL A 126 -3.32 0.95 0.51
CA VAL A 126 -4.73 0.65 0.77
C VAL A 126 -4.99 0.89 2.25
N TRP A 127 -5.95 1.76 2.55
CA TRP A 127 -6.21 2.22 3.91
C TRP A 127 -7.69 2.48 4.17
N GLN A 128 -8.07 2.59 5.43
CA GLN A 128 -9.41 2.97 5.86
C GLN A 128 -9.37 3.77 7.15
N VAL A 129 -10.41 4.59 7.37
CA VAL A 129 -10.62 5.28 8.65
C VAL A 129 -11.20 4.31 9.67
N VAL A 130 -10.56 4.18 10.83
CA VAL A 130 -11.05 3.37 11.97
C VAL A 130 -11.62 4.26 13.05
N ASP A 131 -10.89 5.32 13.42
CA ASP A 131 -11.36 6.34 14.36
C ASP A 131 -11.73 7.62 13.60
N SER A 132 -13.04 7.87 13.50
CA SER A 132 -13.57 9.02 12.77
C SER A 132 -13.35 10.35 13.50
N ALA A 133 -13.18 10.32 14.82
CA ALA A 133 -12.91 11.53 15.60
C ALA A 133 -11.46 11.96 15.42
N GLU A 134 -10.50 11.04 15.51
CA GLU A 134 -9.08 11.34 15.25
C GLU A 134 -8.89 11.84 13.81
N ALA A 135 -9.49 11.16 12.81
CA ALA A 135 -9.39 11.57 11.42
C ALA A 135 -10.00 12.95 11.11
N MET A 136 -10.98 13.40 11.91
CA MET A 136 -11.64 14.69 11.71
C MET A 136 -10.99 15.84 12.46
N PHE A 137 -10.38 15.59 13.63
CA PHE A 137 -9.94 16.65 14.54
C PHE A 137 -8.43 16.73 14.73
N GLU A 138 -7.68 15.64 14.46
CA GLU A 138 -6.23 15.65 14.61
C GLU A 138 -5.52 16.12 13.34
N VAL A 139 -6.17 16.02 12.17
CA VAL A 139 -5.64 16.45 10.89
C VAL A 139 -6.65 17.31 10.13
N GLU A 140 -6.17 18.27 9.39
CA GLU A 140 -7.02 19.19 8.61
C GLU A 140 -7.69 18.47 7.44
N ASN A 141 -6.90 17.72 6.66
CA ASN A 141 -7.36 16.90 5.55
C ASN A 141 -6.70 15.51 5.64
N TYR A 142 -7.47 14.52 6.01
CA TYR A 142 -6.96 13.16 6.22
C TYR A 142 -6.49 12.50 4.91
N GLU A 143 -7.06 12.83 3.75
CA GLU A 143 -6.63 12.29 2.45
C GLU A 143 -5.27 12.85 2.05
N ASP A 144 -5.07 14.16 2.18
CA ASP A 144 -3.78 14.80 1.96
C ASP A 144 -2.72 14.33 2.95
N TYR A 145 -3.12 14.11 4.20
CA TYR A 145 -2.22 13.59 5.22
C TYR A 145 -1.71 12.19 4.85
N VAL A 146 -2.60 11.29 4.40
CA VAL A 146 -2.21 9.95 3.93
C VAL A 146 -1.23 10.07 2.76
N ARG A 147 -1.51 10.94 1.80
CA ARG A 147 -0.65 11.15 0.62
C ARG A 147 0.77 11.54 1.03
N VAL A 148 0.90 12.59 1.82
CA VAL A 148 2.20 13.13 2.23
C VAL A 148 2.98 12.12 3.10
N GLN A 149 2.30 11.46 4.04
CA GLN A 149 2.95 10.49 4.93
C GLN A 149 3.35 9.21 4.18
N SER A 150 2.56 8.75 3.21
CA SER A 150 2.88 7.61 2.37
C SER A 150 4.09 7.89 1.47
N GLU A 151 4.13 9.04 0.80
CA GLU A 151 5.28 9.45 0.00
C GLU A 151 6.57 9.57 0.84
N SER A 152 6.45 10.12 2.05
CA SER A 152 7.57 10.20 2.99
C SER A 152 8.04 8.81 3.46
N ALA A 153 7.12 7.88 3.71
CA ALA A 153 7.45 6.50 4.08
C ALA A 153 8.18 5.77 2.94
N VAL A 154 7.68 5.89 1.70
CA VAL A 154 8.32 5.31 0.51
C VAL A 154 9.74 5.85 0.34
N ARG A 155 9.95 7.16 0.52
CA ARG A 155 11.29 7.76 0.47
C ARG A 155 12.23 7.21 1.55
N THR A 156 11.74 7.08 2.78
CA THR A 156 12.51 6.52 3.89
C THR A 156 12.89 5.05 3.61
N LEU A 157 11.93 4.25 3.15
CA LEU A 157 12.17 2.86 2.81
C LEU A 157 13.21 2.72 1.68
N ALA A 158 13.10 3.52 0.63
CA ALA A 158 14.02 3.48 -0.50
C ALA A 158 15.49 3.72 -0.07
N THR A 159 15.74 4.60 0.90
CA THR A 159 17.09 4.87 1.40
C THR A 159 17.65 3.78 2.31
N GLN A 160 16.82 2.86 2.81
CA GLN A 160 17.22 1.79 3.71
C GLN A 160 17.61 0.50 2.99
N TYR A 161 17.18 0.32 1.75
CA TYR A 161 17.39 -0.90 0.98
C TYR A 161 18.04 -0.59 -0.36
N PRO A 162 18.98 -1.46 -0.85
CA PRO A 162 19.52 -1.35 -2.20
C PRO A 162 18.45 -1.73 -3.23
N TYR A 163 18.53 -1.17 -4.42
CA TYR A 163 17.67 -1.56 -5.54
C TYR A 163 17.83 -3.05 -5.85
N ASP A 164 19.08 -3.52 -5.94
CA ASP A 164 19.44 -4.88 -6.30
C ASP A 164 20.48 -5.43 -5.31
N ALA A 165 20.30 -6.67 -4.87
CA ALA A 165 21.21 -7.30 -3.93
C ALA A 165 22.37 -7.98 -4.66
N HIS A 166 23.61 -7.62 -4.29
CA HIS A 166 24.80 -8.26 -4.81
C HIS A 166 25.16 -9.56 -4.06
N LYS A 167 24.47 -9.83 -2.96
CA LYS A 167 24.65 -11.04 -2.13
C LYS A 167 23.29 -11.67 -1.85
N PRO A 168 23.20 -13.01 -1.82
CA PRO A 168 21.94 -13.72 -1.63
C PRO A 168 21.25 -13.43 -0.28
N ASP A 169 21.98 -12.99 0.75
CA ASP A 169 21.46 -12.76 2.10
C ASP A 169 21.01 -11.30 2.34
N VAL A 170 21.11 -10.42 1.34
CA VAL A 170 20.74 -9.02 1.49
C VAL A 170 19.35 -8.79 0.92
N ILE A 171 18.44 -8.25 1.75
CA ILE A 171 17.10 -7.82 1.32
C ILE A 171 17.26 -6.64 0.35
N SER A 172 16.61 -6.73 -0.81
CA SER A 172 16.60 -5.68 -1.83
C SER A 172 15.19 -5.33 -2.27
N LEU A 173 15.03 -4.12 -2.82
CA LEU A 173 13.74 -3.62 -3.30
C LEU A 173 13.20 -4.46 -4.48
N SER A 174 14.07 -5.03 -5.31
CA SER A 174 13.69 -5.76 -6.52
C SER A 174 13.37 -7.24 -6.28
N HIS A 175 14.03 -7.90 -5.33
CA HIS A 175 13.92 -9.36 -5.14
C HIS A 175 12.99 -9.76 -3.98
N ASN A 176 12.92 -8.95 -2.93
CA ASN A 176 12.18 -9.28 -1.70
C ASN A 176 10.87 -8.49 -1.60
N ALA A 177 10.05 -8.51 -2.65
CA ALA A 177 8.84 -7.69 -2.73
C ALA A 177 7.85 -7.90 -1.56
N ALA A 178 7.73 -9.11 -1.01
CA ALA A 178 6.83 -9.41 0.09
C ALA A 178 7.32 -8.78 1.41
N ASP A 179 8.60 -8.96 1.74
CA ASP A 179 9.19 -8.40 2.96
C ASP A 179 9.17 -6.88 2.93
N ILE A 180 9.48 -6.29 1.77
CA ILE A 180 9.44 -4.84 1.56
C ILE A 180 8.01 -4.30 1.67
N ALA A 181 7.00 -5.02 1.17
CA ALA A 181 5.61 -4.61 1.30
C ALA A 181 5.15 -4.59 2.76
N GLU A 182 5.54 -5.60 3.55
CA GLU A 182 5.21 -5.65 4.97
C GLU A 182 5.87 -4.49 5.75
N GLN A 183 7.15 -4.22 5.46
CA GLN A 183 7.86 -3.12 6.11
C GLN A 183 7.31 -1.76 5.71
N LEU A 184 6.96 -1.56 4.42
CA LEU A 184 6.31 -0.36 3.95
C LEU A 184 4.97 -0.16 4.65
N ALA A 185 4.15 -1.21 4.75
CA ALA A 185 2.86 -1.15 5.45
C ALA A 185 3.03 -0.78 6.92
N ALA A 186 4.03 -1.36 7.61
CA ALA A 186 4.34 -1.03 9.00
C ALA A 186 4.81 0.43 9.17
N GLU A 187 5.68 0.91 8.29
CA GLU A 187 6.19 2.28 8.33
C GLU A 187 5.08 3.31 8.07
N VAL A 188 4.22 3.06 7.06
CA VAL A 188 3.05 3.90 6.78
C VAL A 188 2.07 3.85 7.95
N GLN A 189 1.79 2.66 8.52
CA GLN A 189 0.88 2.50 9.66
C GLN A 189 1.36 3.29 10.89
N ASN A 190 2.65 3.27 11.21
CA ASN A 190 3.22 4.02 12.33
C ASN A 190 2.97 5.53 12.22
N ARG A 191 3.00 6.04 10.99
CA ARG A 191 2.77 7.46 10.70
C ARG A 191 1.28 7.80 10.72
N LEU A 192 0.42 6.93 10.18
CA LEU A 192 -1.01 7.16 10.06
C LEU A 192 -1.82 6.82 11.32
N ALA A 193 -1.25 6.04 12.25
CA ALA A 193 -1.92 5.64 13.49
C ALA A 193 -2.41 6.83 14.32
N LYS A 194 -1.65 7.94 14.34
CA LYS A 194 -2.00 9.15 15.08
C LYS A 194 -3.22 9.90 14.56
N ALA A 195 -3.64 9.60 13.34
CA ALA A 195 -4.79 10.20 12.69
C ALA A 195 -5.98 9.22 12.55
N GLY A 196 -6.01 8.17 13.36
CA GLY A 196 -7.12 7.21 13.42
C GLY A 196 -7.31 6.38 12.14
N MET A 197 -6.25 6.18 11.36
CA MET A 197 -6.29 5.44 10.10
C MET A 197 -5.57 4.09 10.23
N LYS A 198 -6.08 3.10 9.51
CA LYS A 198 -5.49 1.75 9.41
C LYS A 198 -5.05 1.46 7.99
N VAL A 199 -3.80 1.10 7.84
CA VAL A 199 -3.26 0.57 6.58
C VAL A 199 -3.62 -0.91 6.50
N LEU A 200 -4.20 -1.31 5.38
CA LEU A 200 -4.54 -2.70 5.09
C LEU A 200 -3.42 -3.36 4.31
N GLU A 201 -2.85 -2.61 3.39
CA GLU A 201 -1.81 -3.08 2.49
C GLU A 201 -1.00 -1.90 1.93
N ALA A 202 0.30 -2.12 1.71
CA ALA A 202 1.14 -1.19 0.96
C ALA A 202 2.11 -1.98 0.09
N ARG A 203 2.22 -1.63 -1.20
CA ARG A 203 3.07 -2.31 -2.17
C ARG A 203 3.75 -1.33 -3.10
N ILE A 204 4.97 -1.67 -3.55
CA ILE A 204 5.64 -0.94 -4.63
C ILE A 204 4.93 -1.29 -5.94
N THR A 205 4.54 -0.28 -6.72
CA THR A 205 3.91 -0.40 -8.04
C THR A 205 4.87 -0.09 -9.17
N HIS A 206 5.84 0.77 -8.91
CA HIS A 206 6.86 1.14 -9.87
C HIS A 206 8.23 1.16 -9.20
N LEU A 207 9.20 0.50 -9.84
CA LEU A 207 10.58 0.48 -9.38
C LEU A 207 11.49 0.39 -10.61
N ALA A 208 12.29 1.41 -10.83
CA ALA A 208 13.24 1.46 -11.95
C ALA A 208 14.45 2.33 -11.58
N TYR A 209 15.59 2.09 -12.21
CA TYR A 209 16.67 3.07 -12.17
C TYR A 209 16.26 4.36 -12.88
N ALA A 210 16.71 5.48 -12.35
CA ALA A 210 16.48 6.76 -13.01
C ALA A 210 17.10 6.75 -14.42
N PRO A 211 16.46 7.43 -15.41
CA PRO A 211 16.90 7.38 -16.82
C PRO A 211 18.38 7.71 -17.05
N GLU A 212 18.94 8.56 -16.19
CA GLU A 212 20.34 9.00 -16.30
C GLU A 212 21.34 7.87 -16.10
N ILE A 213 21.02 6.87 -15.28
CA ILE A 213 21.92 5.76 -14.97
C ILE A 213 21.44 4.43 -15.50
N ALA A 214 20.21 4.32 -16.01
CA ALA A 214 19.61 3.08 -16.45
C ALA A 214 20.49 2.31 -17.47
N GLY A 215 21.06 3.02 -18.45
CA GLY A 215 21.95 2.41 -19.43
C GLY A 215 23.29 1.93 -18.85
N ALA A 216 23.81 2.60 -17.82
CA ALA A 216 25.05 2.17 -17.14
C ALA A 216 24.78 0.92 -16.28
N MET A 217 23.65 0.93 -15.56
CA MET A 217 23.23 -0.20 -14.72
C MET A 217 22.90 -1.46 -15.54
N LEU A 218 22.27 -1.29 -16.71
CA LEU A 218 22.04 -2.41 -17.62
C LEU A 218 23.36 -3.04 -18.06
N ARG A 219 24.37 -2.24 -18.46
CA ARG A 219 25.70 -2.76 -18.82
C ARG A 219 26.39 -3.46 -17.65
N ARG A 220 26.26 -2.95 -16.43
CA ARG A 220 26.78 -3.58 -15.20
C ARG A 220 26.10 -4.93 -14.95
N GLN A 221 24.78 -5.01 -15.07
CA GLN A 221 24.02 -6.27 -14.92
C GLN A 221 24.42 -7.30 -16.00
N GLN A 222 24.57 -6.86 -17.26
CA GLN A 222 25.05 -7.73 -18.34
C GLN A 222 26.45 -8.28 -18.05
N ALA A 223 27.39 -7.42 -17.61
CA ALA A 223 28.73 -7.86 -17.27
C ALA A 223 28.74 -8.85 -16.09
N SER A 224 27.96 -8.58 -15.05
CA SER A 224 27.81 -9.50 -13.90
C SER A 224 27.20 -10.83 -14.31
N ALA A 225 26.19 -10.82 -15.17
CA ALA A 225 25.56 -12.03 -15.69
C ALA A 225 26.53 -12.88 -16.53
N VAL A 226 27.35 -12.24 -17.37
CA VAL A 226 28.39 -12.94 -18.17
C VAL A 226 29.45 -13.57 -17.25
N ILE A 227 29.90 -12.87 -16.21
CA ILE A 227 30.86 -13.41 -15.23
C ILE A 227 30.26 -14.62 -14.52
N ALA A 228 29.02 -14.50 -13.97
CA ALA A 228 28.34 -15.58 -13.28
C ALA A 228 28.10 -16.80 -14.18
N ALA A 229 27.76 -16.58 -15.45
CA ALA A 229 27.62 -17.65 -16.44
C ALA A 229 28.96 -18.36 -16.71
N ARG A 230 30.06 -17.61 -16.85
CA ARG A 230 31.39 -18.19 -17.04
C ARG A 230 31.85 -18.97 -15.81
N GLU A 231 31.59 -18.48 -14.63
CA GLU A 231 31.91 -19.19 -13.37
C GLU A 231 31.21 -20.56 -13.34
N LYS A 232 29.91 -20.60 -13.69
CA LYS A 232 29.15 -21.86 -13.79
C LYS A 232 29.63 -22.80 -14.88
N ILE A 233 30.09 -22.27 -16.01
CA ILE A 233 30.71 -23.09 -17.07
C ILE A 233 32.03 -23.73 -16.59
N VAL A 234 32.89 -22.96 -15.93
CA VAL A 234 34.15 -23.47 -15.39
C VAL A 234 33.89 -24.50 -14.29
N GLU A 235 32.99 -24.23 -13.34
CA GLU A 235 32.61 -25.19 -12.29
C GLU A 235 32.09 -26.51 -12.89
N GLY A 236 31.21 -26.42 -13.88
CA GLY A 236 30.68 -27.56 -14.61
C GLY A 236 31.77 -28.33 -15.40
N ALA A 237 32.68 -27.61 -16.06
CA ALA A 237 33.77 -28.20 -16.80
C ALA A 237 34.72 -28.96 -15.88
N VAL A 238 35.11 -28.40 -14.73
CA VAL A 238 35.96 -29.08 -13.73
C VAL A 238 35.27 -30.33 -13.19
N SER A 239 33.97 -30.25 -12.87
CA SER A 239 33.21 -31.41 -12.40
C SER A 239 33.13 -32.54 -13.45
N MET A 240 32.89 -32.17 -14.74
CA MET A 240 32.85 -33.14 -15.84
C MET A 240 34.22 -33.81 -16.08
N VAL A 241 35.32 -33.06 -16.00
CA VAL A 241 36.68 -33.59 -16.13
C VAL A 241 37.01 -34.53 -14.99
N ASP A 242 36.69 -34.17 -13.77
CA ASP A 242 36.93 -35.05 -12.58
C ASP A 242 36.12 -36.35 -12.70
N MET A 243 34.86 -36.27 -13.12
CA MET A 243 34.01 -37.45 -13.37
C MET A 243 34.59 -38.33 -14.47
N ALA A 244 35.04 -37.74 -15.57
CA ALA A 244 35.64 -38.49 -16.70
C ALA A 244 36.88 -39.23 -16.27
N LEU A 245 37.76 -38.57 -15.50
CA LEU A 245 39.00 -39.22 -14.98
C LEU A 245 38.69 -40.38 -14.01
N ARG A 246 37.75 -40.20 -13.10
CA ARG A 246 37.35 -41.30 -12.17
C ARG A 246 36.78 -42.48 -12.94
N LEU A 247 35.90 -42.27 -13.92
CA LEU A 247 35.33 -43.34 -14.71
C LEU A 247 36.36 -44.10 -15.57
N LEU A 248 37.38 -43.41 -16.09
CA LEU A 248 38.51 -44.08 -16.81
C LEU A 248 39.38 -44.92 -15.91
N GLU A 249 39.64 -44.44 -14.66
CA GLU A 249 40.38 -45.19 -13.63
C GLU A 249 39.60 -46.42 -13.15
N GLU A 250 38.33 -46.26 -12.82
CA GLU A 250 37.46 -47.34 -12.32
C GLU A 250 37.27 -48.48 -13.33
N ARG A 251 37.13 -48.09 -14.63
CA ARG A 251 36.94 -49.07 -15.72
C ARG A 251 38.23 -49.64 -16.28
N ALA A 252 39.40 -49.23 -15.75
CA ALA A 252 40.72 -49.62 -16.20
C ALA A 252 40.93 -49.55 -17.74
N VAL A 253 40.27 -48.55 -18.38
CA VAL A 253 40.29 -48.39 -19.85
C VAL A 253 41.69 -47.97 -20.33
N VAL A 254 42.36 -47.11 -19.54
CA VAL A 254 43.73 -46.61 -19.85
C VAL A 254 44.47 -46.35 -18.54
N THR A 255 45.72 -46.79 -18.42
CA THR A 255 46.62 -46.36 -17.37
C THR A 255 47.31 -45.06 -17.79
N LEU A 256 46.90 -43.94 -17.13
CA LEU A 256 47.46 -42.63 -17.43
C LEU A 256 48.53 -42.29 -16.40
N ASP A 257 49.73 -41.95 -16.89
CA ASP A 257 50.77 -41.33 -16.07
C ASP A 257 50.37 -39.88 -15.70
N PRO A 258 50.97 -39.26 -14.69
CA PRO A 258 50.59 -37.92 -14.21
C PRO A 258 50.73 -36.86 -15.31
N GLU A 259 51.68 -36.95 -16.22
CA GLU A 259 51.91 -35.98 -17.26
C GLU A 259 50.79 -36.05 -18.33
N ARG A 260 50.43 -37.27 -18.77
CA ARG A 260 49.33 -37.49 -19.72
C ARG A 260 47.98 -37.09 -19.13
N LYS A 261 47.77 -37.36 -17.82
CA LYS A 261 46.57 -36.92 -17.08
C LYS A 261 46.45 -35.38 -17.10
N ALA A 262 47.55 -34.69 -16.79
CA ALA A 262 47.57 -33.21 -16.80
C ALA A 262 47.29 -32.63 -18.21
N ALA A 263 47.89 -33.23 -19.26
CA ALA A 263 47.66 -32.82 -20.65
C ALA A 263 46.18 -33.03 -21.08
N MET A 264 45.59 -34.19 -20.70
CA MET A 264 44.20 -34.48 -20.96
C MET A 264 43.25 -33.53 -20.25
N VAL A 265 43.49 -33.21 -18.95
CA VAL A 265 42.73 -32.23 -18.17
C VAL A 265 42.77 -30.86 -18.87
N SER A 266 43.96 -30.40 -19.23
CA SER A 266 44.12 -29.09 -19.91
C SER A 266 43.34 -29.03 -21.22
N ASN A 267 43.46 -30.08 -22.08
CA ASN A 267 42.74 -30.13 -23.34
C ASN A 267 41.24 -30.18 -23.19
N LEU A 268 40.72 -30.95 -22.21
CA LEU A 268 39.28 -31.02 -21.90
C LEU A 268 38.75 -29.70 -21.37
N LEU A 269 39.45 -29.06 -20.44
CA LEU A 269 39.04 -27.76 -19.88
C LEU A 269 39.01 -26.69 -20.97
N VAL A 270 40.04 -26.61 -21.83
CA VAL A 270 40.06 -25.67 -22.94
C VAL A 270 38.87 -25.91 -23.88
N THR A 271 38.55 -27.17 -24.20
CA THR A 271 37.42 -27.51 -25.05
C THR A 271 36.07 -27.19 -24.43
N LEU A 272 35.89 -27.50 -23.12
CA LEU A 272 34.64 -27.31 -22.42
C LEU A 272 34.38 -25.83 -22.05
N CYS A 273 35.43 -25.02 -21.83
CA CYS A 273 35.31 -23.60 -21.47
C CYS A 273 35.37 -22.67 -22.69
N ALA A 274 35.58 -23.16 -23.89
CA ALA A 274 35.64 -22.33 -25.10
C ALA A 274 34.26 -21.81 -25.51
N GLU A 275 34.17 -20.51 -25.87
CA GLU A 275 32.93 -19.89 -26.35
C GLU A 275 32.57 -20.30 -27.79
N GLN A 276 33.58 -20.69 -28.60
CA GLN A 276 33.38 -21.11 -29.97
C GLN A 276 33.61 -22.60 -30.13
N PRO A 277 32.85 -23.30 -31.01
CA PRO A 277 33.09 -24.71 -31.27
C PRO A 277 34.49 -24.87 -31.85
N MET A 278 35.33 -25.59 -31.11
CA MET A 278 36.67 -25.87 -31.53
C MET A 278 36.66 -26.89 -32.69
N GLN A 279 37.41 -26.63 -33.73
CA GLN A 279 37.69 -27.64 -34.78
C GLN A 279 38.91 -28.44 -34.32
N PRO A 280 38.75 -29.72 -33.95
CA PRO A 280 39.91 -30.55 -33.58
C PRO A 280 40.78 -30.77 -34.81
N VAL A 281 41.98 -30.23 -34.79
CA VAL A 281 43.01 -30.62 -35.78
C VAL A 281 43.65 -31.89 -35.27
N VAL A 282 43.24 -33.03 -35.84
CA VAL A 282 43.88 -34.31 -35.56
C VAL A 282 45.20 -34.33 -36.33
N ASN A 283 46.31 -34.17 -35.64
CA ASN A 283 47.63 -34.39 -36.22
C ASN A 283 47.81 -35.91 -36.35
N THR A 284 47.50 -36.46 -37.54
CA THR A 284 47.87 -37.84 -37.91
C THR A 284 49.36 -37.85 -38.12
N GLY A 285 50.12 -37.80 -37.00
CA GLY A 285 51.59 -37.83 -37.05
C GLY A 285 52.06 -38.94 -37.92
N SER A 286 53.03 -38.62 -38.83
CA SER A 286 53.77 -39.59 -39.58
C SER A 286 54.32 -40.69 -38.68
N LEU A 287 53.81 -41.88 -38.85
CA LEU A 287 54.44 -43.07 -38.31
C LEU A 287 55.81 -43.20 -38.95
N TYR A 288 56.82 -42.66 -38.29
CA TYR A 288 58.22 -43.10 -38.47
C TYR A 288 58.92 -43.05 -37.13
#